data_f588c8513519f5b1bc569b30063b8c7a
#
_entry.id   f588c8513519f5b1bc569b30063b8c7a
#
_cell.length_a   1.000
_cell.length_b   1.000
_cell.length_c   1.000
_cell.angle_alpha   90.00
_cell.angle_beta   90.00
_cell.angle_gamma   90.00
#
_symmetry.space_group_name_H-M   'P 1'
#
loop_
_entity.id
_entity.type
_entity.pdbx_description
1 polymer ?
#
loop_
_entity_poly.entity_id
_entity_poly.type
_entity_poly.pdbx_seq_one_letter_code
_entity_poly.pdbx_strand_id
1 'polypeptide(L)'
;MAEYYLISQLPSLDGINESTPLPITSERFTELCERFLGKKAQGEFQRITLAPPRNSEKVSSDLIEKWNDGERNLRLALAKLRAEKLGKSFESDSQSFSTGLLQAARTAVEIESPMEAEKFLNKYRLDFLETLRPMDSFSEEFVFYYGLKLKLIERIRKFDPESGEAAYRNIYDSIMNGDRSEVTQ
;
A
#
# COMPACT_ATOMS: atom_id res chain seq x y z
N MET A 1 23.98 15.87 0.46
CA MET A 1 24.53 15.77 1.86
C MET A 1 23.42 15.77 2.91
N ALA A 2 22.31 16.49 2.72
CA ALA A 2 21.18 16.48 3.68
C ALA A 2 20.47 15.11 3.74
N GLU A 3 20.40 14.41 2.61
CA GLU A 3 19.82 13.04 2.53
C GLU A 3 20.59 12.02 3.38
N TYR A 4 21.91 12.18 3.50
CA TYR A 4 22.76 11.36 4.35
C TYR A 4 22.34 11.42 5.82
N TYR A 5 22.06 12.63 6.30
CA TYR A 5 21.55 12.83 7.66
C TYR A 5 20.16 12.23 7.86
N LEU A 6 19.29 12.37 6.88
CA LEU A 6 17.97 11.74 6.92
C LEU A 6 18.12 10.23 7.07
N ILE A 7 18.83 9.60 6.15
CA ILE A 7 18.94 8.14 6.08
C ILE A 7 19.64 7.55 7.31
N SER A 8 20.64 8.26 7.86
CA SER A 8 21.31 7.82 9.09
C SER A 8 20.41 7.82 10.34
N GLN A 9 19.28 8.53 10.32
CA GLN A 9 18.31 8.57 11.40
C GLN A 9 17.16 7.56 11.20
N LEU A 10 17.06 6.94 10.03
CA LEU A 10 15.99 5.98 9.74
C LEU A 10 16.31 4.62 10.37
N PRO A 11 15.44 4.10 11.25
CA PRO A 11 15.58 2.75 11.76
C PRO A 11 15.31 1.72 10.66
N SER A 12 15.88 0.52 10.80
CA SER A 12 15.58 -0.57 9.86
C SER A 12 14.10 -0.97 9.93
N LEU A 13 13.51 -1.22 8.78
CA LEU A 13 12.19 -1.82 8.64
C LEU A 13 12.25 -3.31 8.30
N ASP A 14 13.44 -3.90 8.30
CA ASP A 14 13.61 -5.32 7.99
C ASP A 14 13.22 -6.18 9.20
N GLY A 15 12.55 -7.30 8.93
CA GLY A 15 12.09 -8.24 9.97
C GLY A 15 10.94 -7.75 10.84
N ILE A 16 10.30 -6.62 10.52
CA ILE A 16 9.12 -6.15 11.24
C ILE A 16 7.93 -7.03 10.87
N ASN A 17 7.31 -7.62 11.89
CA ASN A 17 6.05 -8.38 11.79
C ASN A 17 4.87 -7.58 12.38
N GLU A 18 3.67 -8.15 12.32
CA GLU A 18 2.44 -7.50 12.79
C GLU A 18 2.47 -7.14 14.28
N SER A 19 3.18 -7.93 15.11
CA SER A 19 3.27 -7.75 16.57
C SER A 19 4.42 -6.86 17.03
N THR A 20 5.44 -6.64 16.19
CA THR A 20 6.61 -5.82 16.54
C THR A 20 6.26 -4.34 16.49
N PRO A 21 6.49 -3.53 17.55
CA PRO A 21 6.23 -2.09 17.49
C PRO A 21 6.94 -1.44 16.30
N LEU A 22 6.25 -0.50 15.61
CA LEU A 22 6.90 0.27 14.55
C LEU A 22 7.99 1.14 15.15
N PRO A 23 9.22 1.08 14.61
CA PRO A 23 10.32 1.89 15.13
C PRO A 23 10.20 3.37 14.77
N ILE A 24 9.37 3.69 13.78
CA ILE A 24 9.05 5.05 13.34
C ILE A 24 7.63 5.09 12.78
N THR A 25 6.91 6.21 12.98
CA THR A 25 5.58 6.44 12.38
C THR A 25 5.70 7.22 11.07
N SER A 26 4.66 7.14 10.22
CA SER A 26 4.60 7.91 8.97
C SER A 26 4.67 9.41 9.21
N GLU A 27 4.08 9.92 10.30
CA GLU A 27 4.14 11.34 10.67
C GLU A 27 5.58 11.75 10.95
N ARG A 28 6.28 10.99 11.80
CA ARG A 28 7.67 11.27 12.13
C ARG A 28 8.60 11.17 10.92
N PHE A 29 8.37 10.19 10.06
CA PHE A 29 9.11 10.05 8.82
C PHE A 29 8.88 11.24 7.88
N THR A 30 7.62 11.72 7.76
CA THR A 30 7.28 12.90 6.95
C THR A 30 7.98 14.15 7.47
N GLU A 31 7.97 14.41 8.78
CA GLU A 31 8.70 15.54 9.39
C GLU A 31 10.21 15.51 9.05
N LEU A 32 10.82 14.33 9.09
CA LEU A 32 12.23 14.17 8.71
C LEU A 32 12.44 14.46 7.22
N CYS A 33 11.55 13.97 6.34
CA CYS A 33 11.60 14.25 4.92
C CYS A 33 11.45 15.74 4.62
N GLU A 34 10.51 16.44 5.24
CA GLU A 34 10.33 17.88 5.08
C GLU A 34 11.55 18.69 5.54
N ARG A 35 12.23 18.22 6.58
CA ARG A 35 13.41 18.90 7.12
C ARG A 35 14.67 18.70 6.28
N PHE A 36 14.86 17.54 5.69
CA PHE A 36 16.13 17.13 5.09
C PHE A 36 16.11 16.93 3.57
N LEU A 37 14.95 16.70 2.96
CA LEU A 37 14.87 16.57 1.50
C LEU A 37 14.87 17.95 0.82
N GLY A 38 15.48 18.00 -0.35
CA GLY A 38 15.37 19.17 -1.24
C GLY A 38 13.94 19.35 -1.76
N LYS A 39 13.56 20.58 -2.12
CA LYS A 39 12.17 20.91 -2.56
C LYS A 39 11.65 20.01 -3.69
N LYS A 40 12.50 19.61 -4.62
CA LYS A 40 12.12 18.71 -5.72
C LYS A 40 11.77 17.32 -5.16
N ALA A 41 12.65 16.75 -4.34
CA ALA A 41 12.43 15.44 -3.72
C ALA A 41 11.24 15.45 -2.75
N GLN A 42 10.99 16.55 -2.04
CA GLN A 42 9.76 16.71 -1.22
C GLN A 42 8.50 16.63 -2.11
N GLY A 43 8.49 17.30 -3.26
CA GLY A 43 7.36 17.22 -4.20
C GLY A 43 7.11 15.82 -4.72
N GLU A 44 8.17 15.05 -5.02
CA GLU A 44 8.04 13.65 -5.41
C GLU A 44 7.57 12.77 -4.23
N PHE A 45 8.12 12.99 -3.03
CA PHE A 45 7.71 12.27 -1.82
C PHE A 45 6.23 12.43 -1.50
N GLN A 46 5.65 13.61 -1.68
CA GLN A 46 4.22 13.86 -1.48
C GLN A 46 3.32 13.09 -2.45
N ARG A 47 3.86 12.68 -3.61
CA ARG A 47 3.14 11.88 -4.62
C ARG A 47 3.15 10.38 -4.32
N ILE A 48 3.92 9.94 -3.33
CA ILE A 48 4.01 8.53 -2.94
C ILE A 48 2.68 8.05 -2.36
N THR A 49 2.07 7.10 -3.05
CA THR A 49 0.80 6.49 -2.64
C THR A 49 0.79 4.99 -2.86
N LEU A 50 0.06 4.26 -2.00
CA LEU A 50 -0.21 2.84 -2.20
C LEU A 50 -1.33 2.60 -3.23
N ALA A 51 -2.02 3.66 -3.64
CA ALA A 51 -3.17 3.61 -4.52
C ALA A 51 -3.04 4.65 -5.65
N PRO A 52 -2.14 4.43 -6.62
CA PRO A 52 -1.91 5.40 -7.68
C PRO A 52 -3.19 5.64 -8.48
N PRO A 53 -3.47 6.89 -8.85
CA PRO A 53 -4.62 7.24 -9.70
C PRO A 53 -4.45 6.61 -11.09
N ARG A 54 -5.58 6.46 -11.82
CA ARG A 54 -5.56 5.91 -13.19
C ARG A 54 -4.71 6.77 -14.13
N ASN A 55 -4.88 8.09 -14.05
CA ASN A 55 -4.10 9.07 -14.82
C ASN A 55 -3.09 9.69 -13.86
N SER A 56 -1.87 9.19 -13.86
CA SER A 56 -0.79 9.77 -13.07
C SER A 56 -0.07 10.84 -13.89
N GLU A 57 0.21 11.98 -13.27
CA GLU A 57 1.23 12.90 -13.76
C GLU A 57 2.58 12.18 -13.82
N LYS A 58 3.42 12.55 -14.77
CA LYS A 58 4.78 12.04 -14.84
C LYS A 58 5.52 12.39 -13.54
N VAL A 59 6.09 11.38 -12.89
CA VAL A 59 6.99 11.52 -11.76
C VAL A 59 8.43 11.44 -12.26
N SER A 60 9.35 12.13 -11.59
CA SER A 60 10.76 12.09 -11.99
C SER A 60 11.48 10.85 -11.45
N SER A 61 10.94 10.24 -10.39
CA SER A 61 11.52 9.06 -9.76
C SER A 61 11.13 7.79 -10.53
N ASP A 62 12.14 7.07 -10.99
CA ASP A 62 11.99 5.77 -11.67
C ASP A 62 11.37 4.71 -10.73
N LEU A 63 11.70 4.75 -9.45
CA LEU A 63 11.12 3.85 -8.45
C LEU A 63 9.62 4.09 -8.29
N ILE A 64 9.20 5.36 -8.13
CA ILE A 64 7.79 5.70 -7.95
C ILE A 64 7.00 5.32 -9.21
N GLU A 65 7.56 5.55 -10.40
CA GLU A 65 6.92 5.17 -11.68
C GLU A 65 6.73 3.66 -11.77
N LYS A 66 7.77 2.88 -11.52
CA LYS A 66 7.70 1.41 -11.52
C LYS A 66 6.73 0.85 -10.48
N TRP A 67 6.72 1.44 -9.28
CA TRP A 67 5.75 1.07 -8.26
C TRP A 67 4.31 1.32 -8.71
N ASN A 68 4.05 2.51 -9.23
CA ASN A 68 2.73 2.91 -9.71
C ASN A 68 2.25 2.02 -10.86
N ASP A 69 3.14 1.68 -11.79
CA ASP A 69 2.82 0.77 -12.91
C ASP A 69 2.53 -0.65 -12.43
N GLY A 70 3.36 -1.16 -11.51
CA GLY A 70 3.15 -2.47 -10.91
C GLY A 70 1.80 -2.57 -10.19
N GLU A 71 1.45 -1.58 -9.38
CA GLU A 71 0.19 -1.56 -8.64
C GLU A 71 -1.02 -1.36 -9.57
N ARG A 72 -0.92 -0.53 -10.63
CA ARG A 72 -1.98 -0.42 -11.64
C ARG A 72 -2.20 -1.74 -12.37
N ASN A 73 -1.13 -2.40 -12.79
CA ASN A 73 -1.20 -3.68 -13.50
C ASN A 73 -1.80 -4.78 -12.60
N LEU A 74 -1.43 -4.83 -11.32
CA LEU A 74 -2.00 -5.77 -10.35
C LEU A 74 -3.52 -5.56 -10.22
N ARG A 75 -3.96 -4.31 -10.09
CA ARG A 75 -5.40 -3.99 -9.97
C ARG A 75 -6.18 -4.31 -11.24
N LEU A 76 -5.60 -4.04 -12.41
CA LEU A 76 -6.21 -4.39 -13.69
C LEU A 76 -6.34 -5.91 -13.87
N ALA A 77 -5.31 -6.68 -13.53
CA ALA A 77 -5.34 -8.14 -13.57
C ALA A 77 -6.41 -8.70 -12.61
N LEU A 78 -6.48 -8.19 -11.37
CA LEU A 78 -7.51 -8.58 -10.41
C LEU A 78 -8.92 -8.23 -10.91
N ALA A 79 -9.10 -7.03 -11.47
CA ALA A 79 -10.39 -6.60 -12.01
C ALA A 79 -10.85 -7.49 -13.17
N LYS A 80 -9.92 -7.84 -14.09
CA LYS A 80 -10.19 -8.76 -15.20
C LYS A 80 -10.63 -10.13 -14.70
N LEU A 81 -9.87 -10.76 -13.81
CA LEU A 81 -10.18 -12.09 -13.29
C LEU A 81 -11.47 -12.12 -12.48
N ARG A 82 -11.77 -11.07 -11.72
CA ARG A 82 -13.04 -10.94 -11.00
C ARG A 82 -14.23 -10.76 -11.96
N ALA A 83 -14.07 -10.00 -13.04
CA ALA A 83 -15.09 -9.86 -14.06
C ALA A 83 -15.37 -11.21 -14.77
N GLU A 84 -14.31 -11.95 -15.13
CA GLU A 84 -14.41 -13.31 -15.70
C GLU A 84 -15.18 -14.24 -14.76
N LYS A 85 -14.86 -14.23 -13.45
CA LYS A 85 -15.56 -15.03 -12.43
C LYS A 85 -17.05 -14.68 -12.31
N LEU A 86 -17.42 -13.41 -12.59
CA LEU A 86 -18.79 -12.92 -12.57
C LEU A 86 -19.51 -13.04 -13.94
N GLY A 87 -18.88 -13.64 -14.94
CA GLY A 87 -19.43 -13.74 -16.30
C GLY A 87 -19.60 -12.39 -17.00
N LYS A 88 -18.84 -11.37 -16.61
CA LYS A 88 -18.89 -10.02 -17.20
C LYS A 88 -17.72 -9.80 -18.14
N SER A 89 -17.98 -9.11 -19.27
CA SER A 89 -16.91 -8.63 -20.14
C SER A 89 -16.11 -7.54 -19.42
N PHE A 90 -14.79 -7.61 -19.56
CA PHE A 90 -13.87 -6.58 -19.08
C PHE A 90 -13.13 -5.99 -20.28
N GLU A 91 -13.52 -4.78 -20.67
CA GLU A 91 -12.82 -4.03 -21.71
C GLU A 91 -11.57 -3.41 -21.07
N SER A 92 -10.43 -3.98 -21.39
CA SER A 92 -9.11 -3.41 -21.09
C SER A 92 -8.35 -3.38 -22.40
N ASP A 93 -7.70 -2.26 -22.68
CA ASP A 93 -6.64 -2.23 -23.68
C ASP A 93 -5.73 -3.45 -23.45
N SER A 94 -5.33 -4.11 -24.54
CA SER A 94 -4.57 -5.37 -24.52
C SER A 94 -3.20 -5.22 -23.85
N GLN A 95 -3.20 -4.98 -22.55
CA GLN A 95 -1.97 -4.98 -21.76
C GLN A 95 -1.53 -6.41 -21.50
N SER A 96 -0.30 -6.69 -21.89
CA SER A 96 0.39 -7.93 -21.57
C SER A 96 0.87 -7.87 -20.11
N PHE A 97 0.25 -8.63 -19.23
CA PHE A 97 0.70 -8.77 -17.84
C PHE A 97 1.84 -9.79 -17.75
N SER A 98 2.79 -9.55 -16.83
CA SER A 98 3.82 -10.56 -16.54
C SER A 98 3.20 -11.84 -15.97
N THR A 99 3.82 -12.99 -16.26
CA THR A 99 3.33 -14.30 -15.79
C THR A 99 3.22 -14.35 -14.26
N GLY A 100 4.21 -13.80 -13.54
CA GLY A 100 4.20 -13.77 -12.07
C GLY A 100 3.05 -12.93 -11.50
N LEU A 101 2.74 -11.79 -12.11
CA LEU A 101 1.63 -10.93 -11.71
C LEU A 101 0.27 -11.62 -11.96
N LEU A 102 0.10 -12.26 -13.11
CA LEU A 102 -1.13 -13.02 -13.41
C LEU A 102 -1.33 -14.18 -12.43
N GLN A 103 -0.25 -14.90 -12.10
CA GLN A 103 -0.31 -15.98 -11.13
C GLN A 103 -0.72 -15.47 -9.74
N ALA A 104 -0.11 -14.37 -9.27
CA ALA A 104 -0.48 -13.75 -8.00
C ALA A 104 -1.95 -13.29 -8.00
N ALA A 105 -2.41 -12.66 -9.08
CA ALA A 105 -3.80 -12.24 -9.19
C ALA A 105 -4.78 -13.42 -9.19
N ARG A 106 -4.46 -14.54 -9.86
CA ARG A 106 -5.28 -15.77 -9.84
C ARG A 106 -5.37 -16.35 -8.44
N THR A 107 -4.23 -16.56 -7.79
CA THR A 107 -4.19 -17.07 -6.41
C THR A 107 -5.04 -16.19 -5.47
N ALA A 108 -4.94 -14.87 -5.57
CA ALA A 108 -5.73 -13.96 -4.74
C ALA A 108 -7.23 -14.04 -4.99
N VAL A 109 -7.68 -14.29 -6.24
CA VAL A 109 -9.10 -14.41 -6.59
C VAL A 109 -9.69 -15.77 -6.18
N GLU A 110 -8.84 -16.81 -6.06
CA GLU A 110 -9.23 -18.16 -5.62
C GLU A 110 -9.38 -18.26 -4.09
N ILE A 111 -8.70 -17.39 -3.32
CA ILE A 111 -8.84 -17.36 -1.85
C ILE A 111 -10.25 -16.92 -1.47
N GLU A 112 -10.98 -17.78 -0.73
CA GLU A 112 -12.35 -17.51 -0.32
C GLU A 112 -12.45 -16.37 0.70
N SER A 113 -11.52 -16.32 1.66
CA SER A 113 -11.47 -15.27 2.68
C SER A 113 -10.92 -13.97 2.11
N PRO A 114 -11.70 -12.87 2.07
CA PRO A 114 -11.21 -11.57 1.60
C PRO A 114 -10.01 -11.05 2.39
N MET A 115 -9.96 -11.36 3.69
CA MET A 115 -8.87 -10.98 4.56
C MET A 115 -7.57 -11.73 4.20
N GLU A 116 -7.65 -13.03 4.00
CA GLU A 116 -6.48 -13.83 3.61
C GLU A 116 -6.01 -13.48 2.20
N ALA A 117 -6.94 -13.18 1.28
CA ALA A 117 -6.60 -12.66 -0.05
C ALA A 117 -5.84 -11.32 0.04
N GLU A 118 -6.27 -10.40 0.91
CA GLU A 118 -5.57 -9.12 1.07
C GLU A 118 -4.21 -9.28 1.78
N LYS A 119 -4.08 -10.18 2.76
CA LYS A 119 -2.78 -10.54 3.34
C LYS A 119 -1.82 -11.07 2.29
N PHE A 120 -2.28 -11.98 1.43
CA PHE A 120 -1.51 -12.50 0.31
C PHE A 120 -1.07 -11.38 -0.65
N LEU A 121 -1.99 -10.49 -1.04
CA LEU A 121 -1.69 -9.37 -1.91
C LEU A 121 -0.72 -8.36 -1.27
N ASN A 122 -0.82 -8.12 0.02
CA ASN A 122 0.12 -7.24 0.73
C ASN A 122 1.53 -7.85 0.80
N LYS A 123 1.64 -9.17 0.97
CA LYS A 123 2.92 -9.87 0.86
C LYS A 123 3.50 -9.73 -0.55
N TYR A 124 2.69 -9.96 -1.59
CA TYR A 124 3.12 -9.77 -2.98
C TYR A 124 3.63 -8.35 -3.24
N ARG A 125 2.94 -7.33 -2.71
CA ARG A 125 3.36 -5.92 -2.82
C ARG A 125 4.69 -5.66 -2.13
N LEU A 126 4.92 -6.24 -0.95
CA LEU A 126 6.21 -6.13 -0.26
C LEU A 126 7.32 -6.80 -1.07
N ASP A 127 7.09 -8.01 -1.54
CA ASP A 127 8.07 -8.76 -2.36
C ASP A 127 8.38 -7.98 -3.65
N PHE A 128 7.38 -7.41 -4.30
CA PHE A 128 7.57 -6.56 -5.48
C PHE A 128 8.38 -5.30 -5.14
N LEU A 129 8.06 -4.61 -4.05
CA LEU A 129 8.78 -3.42 -3.61
C LEU A 129 10.26 -3.74 -3.30
N GLU A 130 10.55 -4.92 -2.73
CA GLU A 130 11.94 -5.35 -2.49
C GLU A 130 12.72 -5.50 -3.82
N THR A 131 12.07 -5.89 -4.92
CA THR A 131 12.73 -5.94 -6.23
C THR A 131 13.11 -4.55 -6.76
N LEU A 132 12.44 -3.51 -6.27
CA LEU A 132 12.69 -2.11 -6.64
C LEU A 132 13.70 -1.42 -5.69
N ARG A 133 14.20 -2.11 -4.67
CA ARG A 133 15.11 -1.54 -3.69
C ARG A 133 16.36 -0.97 -4.39
N PRO A 134 16.66 0.33 -4.20
CA PRO A 134 17.84 0.94 -4.78
C PRO A 134 19.12 0.33 -4.26
N MET A 135 20.12 0.17 -5.12
CA MET A 135 21.44 -0.32 -4.73
C MET A 135 22.18 0.72 -3.86
N ASP A 136 21.99 2.00 -4.16
CA ASP A 136 22.53 3.09 -3.33
C ASP A 136 21.56 3.41 -2.20
N SER A 137 21.91 2.94 -1.00
CA SER A 137 21.12 3.17 0.22
C SER A 137 21.14 4.61 0.71
N PHE A 138 21.93 5.51 0.10
CA PHE A 138 22.01 6.93 0.46
C PHE A 138 21.38 7.85 -0.58
N SER A 139 20.63 7.29 -1.53
CA SER A 139 19.95 8.05 -2.58
C SER A 139 18.57 8.57 -2.14
N GLU A 140 18.05 9.58 -2.85
CA GLU A 140 16.65 10.01 -2.70
C GLU A 140 15.67 8.86 -2.98
N GLU A 141 15.98 8.02 -3.96
CA GLU A 141 15.19 6.83 -4.31
C GLU A 141 15.05 5.87 -3.13
N PHE A 142 16.10 5.72 -2.30
CA PHE A 142 16.03 4.90 -1.09
C PHE A 142 15.06 5.50 -0.06
N VAL A 143 14.97 6.82 0.06
CA VAL A 143 13.98 7.47 0.92
C VAL A 143 12.56 7.20 0.43
N PHE A 144 12.33 7.21 -0.88
CA PHE A 144 11.03 6.89 -1.48
C PHE A 144 10.65 5.41 -1.28
N TYR A 145 11.63 4.51 -1.50
CA TYR A 145 11.47 3.08 -1.18
C TYR A 145 11.09 2.88 0.29
N TYR A 146 11.80 3.51 1.20
CA TYR A 146 11.53 3.42 2.64
C TYR A 146 10.13 3.91 2.99
N GLY A 147 9.71 5.03 2.41
CA GLY A 147 8.36 5.58 2.59
C GLY A 147 7.25 4.65 2.10
N LEU A 148 7.42 4.01 0.94
CA LEU A 148 6.49 2.99 0.42
C LEU A 148 6.44 1.77 1.35
N LYS A 149 7.60 1.27 1.79
CA LYS A 149 7.71 0.13 2.70
C LYS A 149 7.00 0.41 4.03
N LEU A 150 7.25 1.58 4.62
CA LEU A 150 6.60 2.00 5.87
C LEU A 150 5.08 2.07 5.72
N LYS A 151 4.56 2.71 4.66
CA LYS A 151 3.12 2.77 4.37
C LYS A 151 2.49 1.39 4.17
N LEU A 152 3.20 0.45 3.52
CA LEU A 152 2.72 -0.93 3.37
C LEU A 152 2.65 -1.66 4.71
N ILE A 153 3.69 -1.55 5.55
CA ILE A 153 3.71 -2.18 6.87
C ILE A 153 2.59 -1.60 7.73
N GLU A 154 2.38 -0.28 7.75
CA GLU A 154 1.27 0.35 8.48
C GLU A 154 -0.09 -0.14 7.96
N ARG A 155 -0.24 -0.30 6.64
CA ARG A 155 -1.46 -0.85 6.05
C ARG A 155 -1.72 -2.28 6.53
N ILE A 156 -0.70 -3.15 6.50
CA ILE A 156 -0.81 -4.55 6.94
C ILE A 156 -1.30 -4.61 8.39
N ARG A 157 -0.79 -3.75 9.24
CA ARG A 157 -1.15 -3.69 10.67
C ARG A 157 -2.59 -3.24 10.93
N LYS A 158 -3.22 -2.55 9.98
CA LYS A 158 -4.65 -2.17 10.08
C LYS A 158 -5.60 -3.35 9.84
N PHE A 159 -5.11 -4.47 9.33
CA PHE A 159 -5.89 -5.71 9.14
C PHE A 159 -5.83 -6.58 10.40
N ASP A 160 -6.18 -5.99 11.55
CA ASP A 160 -6.32 -6.71 12.81
C ASP A 160 -7.78 -7.16 13.01
N PRO A 161 -8.04 -8.48 13.14
CA PRO A 161 -9.39 -9.02 13.31
C PRO A 161 -10.08 -8.53 14.58
N GLU A 162 -9.33 -8.39 15.68
CA GLU A 162 -9.89 -7.99 16.98
C GLU A 162 -10.36 -6.52 16.92
N SER A 163 -9.54 -5.64 16.38
CA SER A 163 -9.91 -4.24 16.16
C SER A 163 -11.08 -4.10 15.17
N GLY A 164 -11.11 -4.92 14.12
CA GLY A 164 -12.19 -4.96 13.15
C GLY A 164 -13.52 -5.40 13.77
N GLU A 165 -13.51 -6.44 14.60
CA GLU A 165 -14.70 -6.93 15.31
C GLU A 165 -15.21 -5.90 16.32
N ALA A 166 -14.33 -5.26 17.07
CA ALA A 166 -14.69 -4.20 18.00
C ALA A 166 -15.33 -3.00 17.28
N ALA A 167 -14.75 -2.56 16.16
CA ALA A 167 -15.32 -1.49 15.35
C ALA A 167 -16.68 -1.86 14.75
N TYR A 168 -16.84 -3.09 14.25
CA TYR A 168 -18.11 -3.60 13.75
C TYR A 168 -19.18 -3.59 14.85
N ARG A 169 -18.89 -4.11 16.04
CA ARG A 169 -19.83 -4.10 17.18
C ARG A 169 -20.24 -2.70 17.55
N ASN A 170 -19.31 -1.75 17.62
CA ASN A 170 -19.61 -0.36 17.94
C ASN A 170 -20.56 0.28 16.92
N ILE A 171 -20.34 0.03 15.61
CA ILE A 171 -21.21 0.52 14.54
C ILE A 171 -22.59 -0.14 14.63
N TYR A 172 -22.63 -1.46 14.80
CA TYR A 172 -23.87 -2.21 14.93
C TYR A 172 -24.71 -1.72 16.11
N ASP A 173 -24.09 -1.56 17.29
CA ASP A 173 -24.75 -1.05 18.48
C ASP A 173 -25.23 0.39 18.31
N SER A 174 -24.50 1.23 17.60
CA SER A 174 -24.92 2.60 17.33
C SER A 174 -26.15 2.68 16.43
N ILE A 175 -26.23 1.79 15.42
CA ILE A 175 -27.41 1.68 14.52
C ILE A 175 -28.61 1.15 15.30
N MET A 176 -28.42 0.05 16.06
CA MET A 176 -29.51 -0.59 16.79
C MET A 176 -30.05 0.29 17.94
N ASN A 177 -29.20 1.11 18.56
CA ASN A 177 -29.61 2.04 19.62
C ASN A 177 -30.14 3.36 19.04
N GLY A 178 -29.72 3.78 17.85
CA GLY A 178 -30.24 4.95 17.14
C GLY A 178 -31.71 4.79 16.70
N ASP A 179 -32.07 3.61 16.19
CA ASP A 179 -33.46 3.28 15.81
C ASP A 179 -34.44 3.24 17.01
N ARG A 180 -33.94 3.01 18.23
CA ARG A 180 -34.79 3.02 19.44
C ARG A 180 -35.18 4.42 19.92
N SER A 181 -34.45 5.45 19.56
CA SER A 181 -34.73 6.83 19.98
C SER A 181 -35.78 7.53 19.11
N GLU A 182 -36.10 7.02 17.92
CA GLU A 182 -37.10 7.61 17.02
C GLU A 182 -38.52 7.02 17.20
N VAL A 183 -38.70 5.93 17.97
CA VAL A 183 -39.99 5.26 18.17
C VAL A 183 -40.73 5.72 19.44
N THR A 184 -40.14 6.67 20.20
CA THR A 184 -40.73 7.15 21.48
C THR A 184 -41.06 8.66 21.44
N GLN A 185 -41.70 9.12 20.37
CA GLN A 185 -42.38 10.42 20.32
C GLN A 185 -43.80 10.25 19.78
#